data_ec12b95438a53840f8ac4424b4ce161d
#
_entry.id   ec12b95438a53840f8ac4424b4ce161d
#
_cell.length_a   1.000
_cell.length_b   1.000
_cell.length_c   1.000
_cell.angle_alpha   90.00
_cell.angle_beta   90.00
_cell.angle_gamma   90.00
#
_symmetry.space_group_name_H-M   'P 1'
#
loop_
_entity.id
_entity.type
_entity.pdbx_description
1 polymer ?
#
loop_
_entity_poly.entity_id
_entity_poly.type
_entity_poly.pdbx_seq_one_letter_code
_entity_poly.pdbx_strand_id
1 'polypeptide(L)' 'MSYKEKIIALLDKVHDEYILKRVYKLLTYLYLKEE' A
#
# COMPACT_ATOMS: atom_id res chain seq x y z
N MET A 1 16.28 0.62 7.14
CA MET A 1 15.22 0.42 6.16
C MET A 1 14.17 1.52 6.27
N SER A 2 13.73 2.00 5.15
CA SER A 2 12.69 3.03 5.11
C SER A 2 11.32 2.37 5.24
N TYR A 3 10.32 3.18 5.59
CA TYR A 3 8.95 2.67 5.64
C TYR A 3 8.47 2.23 4.26
N LYS A 4 8.96 2.89 3.22
CA LYS A 4 8.60 2.50 1.86
C LYS A 4 9.03 1.06 1.58
N GLU A 5 10.25 0.72 1.97
CA GLU A 5 10.73 -0.64 1.78
C GLU A 5 9.92 -1.65 2.59
N LYS A 6 9.55 -1.27 3.81
CA LYS A 6 8.74 -2.14 4.64
C LYS A 6 7.35 -2.36 4.04
N ILE A 7 6.77 -1.33 3.47
CA ILE A 7 5.46 -1.43 2.84
C ILE A 7 5.53 -2.35 1.63
N ILE A 8 6.56 -2.19 0.82
CA ILE A 8 6.73 -3.04 -0.36
C ILE A 8 6.89 -4.49 0.06
N ALA A 9 7.67 -4.74 1.12
CA ALA A 9 7.88 -6.10 1.61
C ALA A 9 6.57 -6.73 2.09
N LEU A 10 5.71 -5.94 2.75
CA LEU A 10 4.43 -6.44 3.18
C LEU A 10 3.52 -6.74 2.00
N LEU A 11 3.52 -5.87 1.00
CA LEU A 11 2.69 -6.09 -0.19
C LEU A 11 3.09 -7.35 -0.92
N ASP A 12 4.38 -7.66 -0.94
CA ASP A 12 4.86 -8.88 -1.58
C ASP A 12 4.30 -10.14 -0.93
N LYS A 13 3.89 -10.04 0.34
CA LYS A 13 3.35 -11.18 1.08
C LYS A 13 1.84 -11.28 0.99
N VAL A 14 1.19 -10.28 0.43
CA VAL A 14 -0.27 -10.26 0.32
C VAL A 14 -0.66 -10.68 -1.09
N HIS A 15 -1.48 -11.73 -1.18
CA HIS A 15 -1.90 -12.27 -2.47
C HIS A 15 -3.41 -12.20 -2.66
N ASP A 16 -4.13 -11.62 -1.72
CA ASP A 16 -5.58 -11.48 -1.79
C ASP A 16 -5.90 -10.21 -2.56
N GLU A 17 -6.56 -10.37 -3.72
CA GLU A 17 -6.90 -9.25 -4.57
C GLU A 17 -7.82 -8.24 -3.88
N TYR A 18 -8.70 -8.73 -3.00
CA TYR A 18 -9.60 -7.83 -2.28
C TYR A 18 -8.80 -6.91 -1.36
N ILE A 19 -7.83 -7.47 -0.66
CA ILE A 19 -6.98 -6.69 0.24
C ILE A 19 -6.11 -5.73 -0.56
N LEU A 20 -5.56 -6.20 -1.67
CA LEU A 20 -4.72 -5.35 -2.51
C LEU A 20 -5.52 -4.17 -3.07
N LYS A 21 -6.78 -4.43 -3.43
CA LYS A 21 -7.64 -3.35 -3.93
C LYS A 21 -7.87 -2.31 -2.85
N ARG A 22 -8.08 -2.73 -1.62
CA ARG A 22 -8.29 -1.80 -0.52
C ARG A 22 -7.04 -0.98 -0.25
N VAL A 23 -5.88 -1.63 -0.29
CA VAL A 23 -4.62 -0.93 -0.10
C VAL A 23 -4.42 0.10 -1.19
N TYR A 24 -4.72 -0.26 -2.43
CA TYR A 24 -4.58 0.66 -3.55
C TYR A 24 -5.45 1.89 -3.36
N LYS A 25 -6.70 1.70 -2.94
CA LYS A 25 -7.61 2.83 -2.76
C LYS A 25 -7.14 3.72 -1.63
N LEU A 26 -6.73 3.13 -0.52
CA LEU A 26 -6.26 3.90 0.62
C LEU A 26 -4.99 4.67 0.27
N LEU A 27 -4.07 4.00 -0.41
CA LEU A 27 -2.81 4.63 -0.78
C LEU A 27 -3.04 5.80 -1.73
N THR A 28 -3.95 5.62 -2.69
CA THR A 28 -4.29 6.67 -3.62
C THR A 28 -4.87 7.87 -2.88
N TYR A 29 -5.77 7.60 -1.94
CA TYR A 29 -6.39 8.65 -1.15
C TYR A 29 -5.34 9.44 -0.37
N LEU A 30 -4.45 8.71 0.30
CA LEU A 30 -3.41 9.37 1.09
C LEU A 30 -2.42 10.13 0.22
N TYR A 31 -2.11 9.59 -0.94
CA TYR A 31 -1.22 10.28 -1.87
C TYR A 31 -1.80 11.62 -2.28
N LEU A 32 -3.10 11.67 -2.56
CA LEU A 32 -3.74 12.90 -2.97
C LEU A 32 -3.78 13.93 -1.84
N LYS A 33 -3.75 13.46 -0.61
CA LYS A 33 -3.77 14.35 0.55
C LYS A 33 -2.37 14.77 0.98
N GLU A 34 -1.37 14.17 0.42
CA GLU A 34 0.01 14.40 0.85
C GLU A 34 0.47 15.83 0.60
N GLU A 35 -0.11 16.53 -0.31
CA GLU A 35 0.27 17.90 -0.61
C GLU A 35 0.16 18.83 0.58
#